data_508ad66ca489d420205f55d3356c7dbe
#
_entry.id   508ad66ca489d420205f55d3356c7dbe
#
_cell.length_a   1.000
_cell.length_b   1.000
_cell.length_c   1.000
_cell.angle_alpha   90.00
_cell.angle_beta   90.00
_cell.angle_gamma   90.00
#
_symmetry.space_group_name_H-M   'P 1'
#
loop_
_entity.id
_entity.type
_entity.pdbx_description
1 polymer ?
#
loop_
_entity_poly.entity_id
_entity_poly.type
_entity_poly.pdbx_seq_one_letter_code
_entity_poly.pdbx_strand_id
1 'polypeptide(L)'
;GPDRFIEIIKKIKFDKKNVKVVLSGKRRDYVISNLEKLNIDYKYFEMTKFETLNELYNILDLYIVASRYEGGPQSISECALTKTPIISTDVGIASEILSKESIFNMDNFLDAIPNTSHALRNIEKYKIPNGFKKFNDMFNSL
;
A
#
# COMPACT_ATOMS: atom_id res chain seq x y z
N GLY A 1 7.41 -7.14 -6.56
CA GLY A 1 6.06 -7.20 -7.13
C GLY A 1 5.72 -6.27 -8.27
N PRO A 2 6.67 -5.61 -9.01
CA PRO A 2 6.27 -4.68 -10.07
C PRO A 2 5.51 -5.34 -11.23
N ASP A 3 5.82 -6.60 -11.54
CA ASP A 3 5.12 -7.43 -12.51
C ASP A 3 3.66 -7.72 -12.07
N ARG A 4 3.44 -8.09 -10.81
CA ARG A 4 2.11 -8.27 -10.23
C ARG A 4 1.31 -6.97 -10.24
N PHE A 5 1.95 -5.85 -9.90
CA PHE A 5 1.31 -4.54 -9.97
C PHE A 5 0.79 -4.24 -11.37
N ILE A 6 1.61 -4.48 -12.41
CA ILE A 6 1.20 -4.27 -13.80
C ILE A 6 0.04 -5.19 -14.19
N GLU A 7 0.04 -6.44 -13.74
CA GLU A 7 -1.07 -7.37 -13.98
C GLU A 7 -2.38 -6.87 -13.37
N ILE A 8 -2.33 -6.41 -12.10
CA ILE A 8 -3.47 -5.81 -11.41
C ILE A 8 -4.00 -4.59 -12.16
N ILE A 9 -3.10 -3.66 -12.53
CA ILE A 9 -3.48 -2.43 -13.23
C ILE A 9 -4.10 -2.71 -14.61
N LYS A 10 -3.59 -3.71 -15.34
CA LYS A 10 -4.21 -4.15 -16.61
C LYS A 10 -5.67 -4.54 -16.42
N LYS A 11 -5.98 -5.32 -15.40
CA LYS A 11 -7.34 -5.77 -15.10
C LYS A 11 -8.23 -4.62 -14.66
N ILE A 12 -7.76 -3.78 -13.76
CA ILE A 12 -8.51 -2.58 -13.31
C ILE A 12 -8.80 -1.65 -14.48
N LYS A 13 -7.85 -1.43 -15.40
CA LYS A 13 -8.08 -0.61 -16.61
C LYS A 13 -9.13 -1.21 -17.54
N PHE A 14 -9.15 -2.53 -17.68
CA PHE A 14 -10.15 -3.20 -18.51
C PHE A 14 -11.57 -2.92 -18.01
N ASP A 15 -11.76 -2.91 -16.70
CA ASP A 15 -13.07 -2.69 -16.07
C ASP A 15 -13.40 -1.20 -15.89
N LYS A 16 -12.39 -0.33 -15.74
CA LYS A 16 -12.55 1.11 -15.47
C LYS A 16 -11.79 1.95 -16.50
N LYS A 17 -12.51 2.79 -17.25
CA LYS A 17 -11.93 3.58 -18.35
C LYS A 17 -10.95 4.67 -17.91
N ASN A 18 -11.06 5.19 -16.70
CA ASN A 18 -10.27 6.31 -16.20
C ASN A 18 -9.37 5.86 -15.04
N VAL A 19 -8.22 5.29 -15.38
CA VAL A 19 -7.19 4.92 -14.41
C VAL A 19 -6.00 5.83 -14.58
N LYS A 20 -5.56 6.47 -13.48
CA LYS A 20 -4.30 7.20 -13.41
C LYS A 20 -3.43 6.61 -12.30
N VAL A 21 -2.18 6.32 -12.62
CA VAL A 21 -1.24 5.72 -11.68
C VAL A 21 -0.33 6.80 -11.09
N VAL A 22 -0.19 6.80 -9.77
CA VAL A 22 0.80 7.63 -9.07
C VAL A 22 1.95 6.72 -8.60
N LEU A 23 3.15 7.07 -8.99
CA LEU A 23 4.38 6.35 -8.63
C LEU A 23 5.27 7.25 -7.77
N SER A 24 5.79 6.71 -6.68
CA SER A 24 6.79 7.38 -5.85
C SER A 24 8.00 6.47 -5.59
N GLY A 25 9.18 7.09 -5.39
CA GLY A 25 10.43 6.40 -5.08
C GLY A 25 11.22 5.97 -6.31
N LYS A 26 12.44 5.49 -6.07
CA LYS A 26 13.41 5.15 -7.12
C LYS A 26 13.12 3.83 -7.84
N ARG A 27 13.76 3.62 -9.00
CA ARG A 27 13.76 2.36 -9.78
C ARG A 27 12.36 1.96 -10.24
N ARG A 28 11.63 2.89 -10.87
CA ARG A 28 10.28 2.66 -11.42
C ARG A 28 10.25 2.38 -12.92
N ASP A 29 11.41 2.31 -13.59
CA ASP A 29 11.51 2.21 -15.05
C ASP A 29 10.72 1.06 -15.65
N TYR A 30 10.76 -0.12 -15.00
CA TYR A 30 9.96 -1.27 -15.43
C TYR A 30 8.46 -0.97 -15.42
N VAL A 31 7.96 -0.36 -14.35
CA VAL A 31 6.55 -0.02 -14.21
C VAL A 31 6.18 1.04 -15.23
N ILE A 32 6.96 2.11 -15.35
CA ILE A 32 6.76 3.22 -16.28
C ILE A 32 6.67 2.71 -17.71
N SER A 33 7.67 1.94 -18.17
CA SER A 33 7.69 1.38 -19.53
C SER A 33 6.46 0.51 -19.83
N ASN A 34 5.94 -0.23 -18.84
CA ASN A 34 4.72 -1.02 -19.03
C ASN A 34 3.45 -0.16 -19.03
N LEU A 35 3.37 0.88 -18.22
CA LEU A 35 2.24 1.83 -18.24
C LEU A 35 2.14 2.55 -19.58
N GLU A 36 3.27 2.98 -20.15
CA GLU A 36 3.35 3.58 -21.48
C GLU A 36 2.85 2.63 -22.57
N LYS A 37 3.32 1.38 -22.59
CA LYS A 37 2.85 0.34 -23.54
C LYS A 37 1.36 0.07 -23.42
N LEU A 38 0.79 0.23 -22.23
CA LEU A 38 -0.63 0.03 -21.97
C LEU A 38 -1.47 1.29 -22.19
N ASN A 39 -0.85 2.40 -22.56
CA ASN A 39 -1.47 3.72 -22.68
C ASN A 39 -2.27 4.07 -21.41
N ILE A 40 -1.60 3.98 -20.25
CA ILE A 40 -2.15 4.32 -18.93
C ILE A 40 -1.47 5.59 -18.43
N ASP A 41 -2.27 6.60 -18.10
CA ASP A 41 -1.77 7.85 -17.54
C ASP A 41 -1.09 7.62 -16.19
N TYR A 42 0.06 8.24 -16.00
CA TYR A 42 0.77 8.19 -14.73
C TYR A 42 1.41 9.52 -14.35
N LYS A 43 1.68 9.66 -13.06
CA LYS A 43 2.54 10.72 -12.50
C LYS A 43 3.64 10.08 -11.68
N TYR A 44 4.88 10.47 -11.93
CA TYR A 44 6.05 9.93 -11.24
C TYR A 44 6.77 10.97 -10.41
N PHE A 45 7.05 10.62 -9.15
CA PHE A 45 7.79 11.41 -8.18
C PHE A 45 8.99 10.59 -7.69
N GLU A 46 10.18 10.82 -8.24
CA GLU A 46 11.38 10.04 -7.89
C GLU A 46 11.82 10.24 -6.45
N MET A 47 11.86 11.50 -6.03
CA MET A 47 12.21 11.94 -4.67
C MET A 47 11.08 12.79 -4.12
N THR A 48 10.45 12.31 -3.08
CA THR A 48 9.27 12.97 -2.50
C THR A 48 9.58 13.38 -1.05
N LYS A 49 9.30 14.63 -0.70
CA LYS A 49 9.32 15.08 0.69
C LYS A 49 8.16 14.44 1.46
N PHE A 50 8.28 14.34 2.78
CA PHE A 50 7.24 13.73 3.63
C PHE A 50 5.90 14.44 3.51
N GLU A 51 5.90 15.77 3.40
CA GLU A 51 4.69 16.58 3.24
C GLU A 51 3.96 16.19 1.94
N THR A 52 4.68 16.16 0.81
CA THR A 52 4.13 15.77 -0.48
C THR A 52 3.69 14.30 -0.49
N LEU A 53 4.42 13.41 0.18
CA LEU A 53 4.03 12.01 0.29
C LEU A 53 2.69 11.87 1.04
N ASN A 54 2.51 12.63 2.12
CA ASN A 54 1.24 12.67 2.85
C ASN A 54 0.09 13.21 1.98
N GLU A 55 0.33 14.27 1.20
CA GLU A 55 -0.65 14.78 0.23
C GLU A 55 -1.03 13.72 -0.80
N LEU A 56 -0.04 12.99 -1.34
CA LEU A 56 -0.29 11.90 -2.28
C LEU A 56 -1.19 10.82 -1.67
N TYR A 57 -0.94 10.38 -0.43
CA TYR A 57 -1.81 9.40 0.23
C TYR A 57 -3.25 9.89 0.34
N ASN A 58 -3.47 11.17 0.62
CA ASN A 58 -4.81 11.73 0.79
C ASN A 58 -5.61 11.89 -0.52
N ILE A 59 -4.97 11.84 -1.68
CA ILE A 59 -5.67 11.96 -2.98
C ILE A 59 -5.89 10.62 -3.69
N LEU A 60 -5.35 9.51 -3.16
CA LEU A 60 -5.48 8.21 -3.79
C LEU A 60 -6.85 7.58 -3.52
N ASP A 61 -7.48 7.08 -4.58
CA ASP A 61 -8.67 6.23 -4.47
C ASP A 61 -8.31 4.80 -4.02
N LEU A 62 -7.09 4.35 -4.31
CA LEU A 62 -6.61 3.03 -3.92
C LEU A 62 -5.08 2.97 -3.90
N TYR A 63 -4.52 2.45 -2.83
CA TYR A 63 -3.12 2.05 -2.74
C TYR A 63 -2.98 0.52 -2.87
N ILE A 64 -2.00 0.06 -3.64
CA ILE A 64 -1.80 -1.37 -3.91
C ILE A 64 -0.41 -1.81 -3.49
N VAL A 65 -0.33 -2.74 -2.56
CA VAL A 65 0.90 -3.45 -2.21
C VAL A 65 0.88 -4.83 -2.87
N ALA A 66 1.72 -5.02 -3.89
CA ALA A 66 1.78 -6.27 -4.67
C ALA A 66 3.09 -7.04 -4.45
N SER A 67 3.74 -6.84 -3.32
CA SER A 67 5.04 -7.45 -2.98
C SER A 67 4.91 -8.97 -2.77
N ARG A 68 5.99 -9.70 -3.04
CA ARG A 68 6.08 -11.14 -2.72
C ARG A 68 6.52 -11.37 -1.29
N TYR A 69 7.48 -10.58 -0.85
CA TYR A 69 8.07 -10.64 0.49
C TYR A 69 8.43 -9.23 0.92
N GLU A 70 8.09 -8.90 2.15
CA GLU A 70 8.47 -7.65 2.82
C GLU A 70 8.51 -7.88 4.34
N GLY A 71 9.44 -7.21 5.03
CA GLY A 71 9.51 -7.27 6.50
C GLY A 71 8.42 -6.46 7.19
N GLY A 72 8.06 -5.32 6.60
CA GLY A 72 7.03 -4.42 7.13
C GLY A 72 6.91 -3.19 6.24
N PRO A 73 6.07 -3.22 5.18
CA PRO A 73 5.94 -2.07 4.28
C PRO A 73 5.37 -0.87 5.03
N GLN A 74 6.15 0.20 5.13
CA GLN A 74 5.72 1.45 5.80
C GLN A 74 4.43 2.00 5.21
N SER A 75 4.22 1.82 3.90
CA SER A 75 3.02 2.25 3.21
C SER A 75 1.72 1.70 3.79
N ILE A 76 1.73 0.50 4.40
CA ILE A 76 0.55 -0.05 5.07
C ILE A 76 0.19 0.80 6.30
N SER A 77 1.19 1.15 7.11
CA SER A 77 0.99 2.00 8.28
C SER A 77 0.57 3.42 7.88
N GLU A 78 1.20 3.97 6.86
CA GLU A 78 0.94 5.31 6.35
C GLU A 78 -0.49 5.40 5.76
N CYS A 79 -0.92 4.43 4.94
CA CYS A 79 -2.30 4.36 4.44
C CYS A 79 -3.32 4.19 5.57
N ALA A 80 -3.01 3.38 6.60
CA ALA A 80 -3.90 3.20 7.74
C ALA A 80 -4.11 4.51 8.51
N LEU A 81 -3.05 5.31 8.69
CA LEU A 81 -3.10 6.61 9.38
C LEU A 81 -3.80 7.70 8.57
N THR A 82 -3.57 7.74 7.26
CA THR A 82 -4.18 8.71 6.34
C THR A 82 -5.58 8.31 5.89
N LYS A 83 -6.05 7.13 6.28
CA LYS A 83 -7.31 6.51 5.83
C LYS A 83 -7.36 6.31 4.31
N THR A 84 -6.21 6.15 3.68
CA THR A 84 -6.12 5.83 2.26
C THR A 84 -6.64 4.42 2.02
N PRO A 85 -7.59 4.20 1.10
CA PRO A 85 -8.02 2.84 0.75
C PRO A 85 -6.83 2.00 0.28
N ILE A 86 -6.61 0.84 0.88
CA ILE A 86 -5.46 -0.02 0.59
C ILE A 86 -5.86 -1.48 0.47
N ILE A 87 -5.29 -2.15 -0.54
CA ILE A 87 -5.27 -3.60 -0.64
C ILE A 87 -3.83 -4.09 -0.69
N SER A 88 -3.56 -5.25 -0.14
CA SER A 88 -2.20 -5.77 -0.01
C SER A 88 -2.16 -7.28 -0.20
N THR A 89 -1.08 -7.78 -0.80
CA THR A 89 -0.67 -9.17 -0.57
C THR A 89 -0.37 -9.36 0.92
N ASP A 90 -0.45 -10.61 1.40
CA ASP A 90 -0.14 -10.92 2.81
C ASP A 90 1.38 -10.87 3.04
N VAL A 91 1.89 -9.68 3.35
CA VAL A 91 3.32 -9.41 3.56
C VAL A 91 3.56 -8.56 4.81
N GLY A 92 4.60 -8.89 5.55
CA GLY A 92 5.00 -8.16 6.75
C GLY A 92 3.84 -8.03 7.74
N ILE A 93 3.47 -6.78 8.06
CA ILE A 93 2.41 -6.46 9.03
C ILE A 93 1.00 -6.37 8.40
N ALA A 94 0.83 -6.78 7.14
CA ALA A 94 -0.44 -6.61 6.43
C ALA A 94 -1.62 -7.24 7.19
N SER A 95 -1.51 -8.52 7.55
CA SER A 95 -2.57 -9.25 8.27
C SER A 95 -2.82 -8.78 9.70
N GLU A 96 -1.90 -7.99 10.27
CA GLU A 96 -2.07 -7.40 11.59
C GLU A 96 -2.83 -6.07 11.58
N ILE A 97 -2.78 -5.34 10.46
CA ILE A 97 -3.38 -4.01 10.30
C ILE A 97 -4.62 -4.06 9.44
N LEU A 98 -4.57 -4.78 8.32
CA LEU A 98 -5.64 -4.81 7.34
C LEU A 98 -6.69 -5.89 7.66
N SER A 99 -7.91 -5.70 7.19
CA SER A 99 -8.93 -6.73 7.26
C SER A 99 -8.65 -7.86 6.24
N LYS A 100 -9.22 -9.03 6.47
CA LYS A 100 -9.04 -10.17 5.55
C LYS A 100 -9.51 -9.85 4.13
N GLU A 101 -10.57 -9.07 3.99
CA GLU A 101 -11.10 -8.64 2.70
C GLU A 101 -10.17 -7.70 1.94
N SER A 102 -9.26 -7.01 2.65
CA SER A 102 -8.25 -6.12 2.05
C SER A 102 -6.96 -6.85 1.67
N ILE A 103 -6.84 -8.13 2.03
CA ILE A 103 -5.67 -8.97 1.70
C ILE A 103 -6.02 -9.87 0.54
N PHE A 104 -5.14 -9.92 -0.45
CA PHE A 104 -5.34 -10.68 -1.68
C PHE A 104 -4.14 -11.54 -2.07
N ASN A 105 -4.40 -12.51 -2.92
CA ASN A 105 -3.39 -13.16 -3.77
C ASN A 105 -3.68 -12.83 -5.24
N MET A 106 -2.86 -13.35 -6.17
CA MET A 106 -3.00 -13.03 -7.59
C MET A 106 -4.21 -13.66 -8.26
N ASP A 107 -4.90 -14.58 -7.59
CA ASP A 107 -6.11 -15.23 -8.14
C ASP A 107 -7.39 -14.47 -7.77
N ASN A 108 -7.37 -13.71 -6.65
CA ASN A 108 -8.56 -13.03 -6.11
C ASN A 108 -8.42 -11.52 -5.87
N PHE A 109 -7.42 -10.87 -6.46
CA PHE A 109 -7.16 -9.43 -6.18
C PHE A 109 -8.31 -8.50 -6.59
N LEU A 110 -9.16 -8.89 -7.54
CA LEU A 110 -10.34 -8.11 -7.94
C LEU A 110 -11.47 -8.13 -6.89
N ASP A 111 -11.47 -9.14 -6.02
CA ASP A 111 -12.44 -9.28 -4.93
C ASP A 111 -12.00 -8.55 -3.66
N ALA A 112 -10.77 -8.02 -3.65
CA ALA A 112 -10.24 -7.33 -2.48
C ALA A 112 -10.96 -5.99 -2.23
N ILE A 113 -11.41 -5.81 -1.00
CA ILE A 113 -12.19 -4.64 -0.57
C ILE A 113 -11.42 -3.88 0.51
N PRO A 114 -11.00 -2.62 0.28
CA PRO A 114 -10.37 -1.80 1.29
C PRO A 114 -11.28 -1.55 2.49
N ASN A 115 -10.73 -1.67 3.71
CA ASN A 115 -11.44 -1.34 4.96
C ASN A 115 -10.61 -0.35 5.81
N THR A 116 -10.74 0.92 5.49
CA THR A 116 -9.99 2.01 6.14
C THR A 116 -10.27 2.13 7.64
N SER A 117 -11.52 1.86 8.06
CA SER A 117 -11.91 1.92 9.47
C SER A 117 -11.25 0.80 10.29
N HIS A 118 -11.13 -0.41 9.72
CA HIS A 118 -10.42 -1.53 10.34
C HIS A 118 -8.92 -1.22 10.45
N ALA A 119 -8.31 -0.76 9.36
CA ALA A 119 -6.90 -0.42 9.34
C ALA A 119 -6.56 0.69 10.36
N LEU A 120 -7.37 1.75 10.43
CA LEU A 120 -7.19 2.84 11.39
C LEU A 120 -7.25 2.35 12.84
N ARG A 121 -8.20 1.47 13.19
CA ARG A 121 -8.27 0.92 14.56
C ARG A 121 -7.05 0.08 14.90
N ASN A 122 -6.57 -0.74 13.98
CA ASN A 122 -5.48 -1.66 14.24
C ASN A 122 -4.11 -0.98 14.29
N ILE A 123 -3.91 0.15 13.58
CA ILE A 123 -2.65 0.88 13.61
C ILE A 123 -2.42 1.59 14.96
N GLU A 124 -3.46 1.84 15.77
CA GLU A 124 -3.34 2.55 17.05
C GLU A 124 -2.35 1.86 18.02
N LYS A 125 -2.27 0.54 17.99
CA LYS A 125 -1.33 -0.23 18.83
C LYS A 125 0.15 0.01 18.51
N TYR A 126 0.43 0.54 17.31
CA TYR A 126 1.81 0.83 16.84
C TYR A 126 2.19 2.30 17.01
N LYS A 127 1.24 3.17 17.32
CA LYS A 127 1.54 4.60 17.59
C LYS A 127 2.34 4.78 18.87
N ILE A 128 3.18 5.81 18.91
CA ILE A 128 3.87 6.24 20.14
C ILE A 128 2.82 6.86 21.09
N PRO A 129 2.86 6.54 22.40
CA PRO A 129 3.84 5.69 23.10
C PRO A 129 3.54 4.18 23.08
N ASN A 130 2.35 3.75 22.66
CA ASN A 130 1.89 2.37 22.76
C ASN A 130 2.80 1.38 22.05
N GLY A 131 3.29 1.73 20.85
CA GLY A 131 4.20 0.90 20.06
C GLY A 131 5.53 0.58 20.76
N PHE A 132 5.99 1.45 21.65
CA PHE A 132 7.22 1.21 22.43
C PHE A 132 7.01 0.41 23.72
N LYS A 133 5.78 0.22 24.17
CA LYS A 133 5.53 -0.46 25.45
C LYS A 133 6.11 -1.87 25.45
N LYS A 134 5.90 -2.63 24.40
CA LYS A 134 6.45 -4.00 24.27
C LYS A 134 7.98 -4.04 24.31
N PHE A 135 8.66 -3.08 23.68
CA PHE A 135 10.11 -2.96 23.75
C PHE A 135 10.56 -2.63 25.15
N ASN A 136 9.91 -1.66 25.79
CA ASN A 136 10.22 -1.28 27.17
C ASN A 136 10.03 -2.46 28.14
N ASP A 137 8.94 -3.21 28.02
CA ASP A 137 8.65 -4.38 28.84
C ASP A 137 9.72 -5.47 28.64
N MET A 138 10.15 -5.71 27.38
CA MET A 138 11.21 -6.66 27.06
C MET A 138 12.56 -6.26 27.69
N PHE A 139 12.97 -4.99 27.57
CA PHE A 139 14.23 -4.51 28.15
C PHE A 139 14.21 -4.50 29.68
N ASN A 140 13.07 -4.29 30.31
CA ASN A 140 12.94 -4.31 31.78
C ASN A 140 12.83 -5.75 32.33
N SER A 141 12.65 -6.76 31.48
CA SER A 141 12.59 -8.17 31.89
C SER A 141 13.95 -8.90 31.82
N LEU A 142 14.99 -8.20 31.36
CA LEU A 142 16.39 -8.69 31.31
C LEU A 142 17.10 -8.32 32.59
#